data_f0db3c1b3a4e9c6ed2fd133228b546b7
#
_entry.id   f0db3c1b3a4e9c6ed2fd133228b546b7
#
_cell.length_a   1.000
_cell.length_b   1.000
_cell.length_c   1.000
_cell.angle_alpha   90.00
_cell.angle_beta   90.00
_cell.angle_gamma   90.00
#
_symmetry.space_group_name_H-M   'P 1'
#
loop_
_entity.id
_entity.type
_entity.pdbx_description
1 polymer ?
#
loop_
_entity_poly.entity_id
_entity_poly.type
_entity_poly.pdbx_seq_one_letter_code
_entity_poly.pdbx_strand_id
1 'polypeptide(L)'
;ERTYRPVSAVFLAGLGVFSSMACREFAVTYQDHEKLPIGLYVVTEQPPGSSKSRCLKYFQKPFYEMSEKVHESIRKELSELLKHEGNLDENEETRLSELQHKIKVLGNLFTTNATSEGLEKGLSETNGFFSAISSEQGLFNVLFGGSYKADRANNNDVALNGFDGGFINSARVTRKGYCGHVVGGIVCFAQSGSIETLLNSSNGTGLSERFLMLAEPHSLGIRDHERESTLSNEFYLEYAEK
;
A
#
# COMPACT_ATOMS: atom_id res chain seq x y z
N GLU A 1 -3.11 -19.16 -12.81
CA GLU A 1 -3.50 -20.61 -12.83
C GLU A 1 -2.90 -21.39 -11.66
N ARG A 2 -1.62 -21.23 -11.31
CA ARG A 2 -0.96 -22.04 -10.25
C ARG A 2 -1.37 -21.70 -8.83
N THR A 3 -2.02 -20.57 -8.59
CA THR A 3 -2.57 -20.22 -7.28
C THR A 3 -4.02 -20.69 -7.10
N TYR A 4 -4.58 -21.41 -8.07
CA TYR A 4 -5.99 -21.78 -8.12
C TYR A 4 -6.96 -20.60 -7.95
N ARG A 5 -6.57 -19.47 -8.51
CA ARG A 5 -7.34 -18.22 -8.46
C ARG A 5 -7.72 -17.78 -9.84
N PRO A 6 -8.79 -17.01 -9.95
CA PRO A 6 -9.08 -16.30 -11.18
C PRO A 6 -7.88 -15.47 -11.61
N VAL A 7 -7.48 -15.57 -12.86
CA VAL A 7 -6.30 -14.88 -13.42
C VAL A 7 -6.45 -13.37 -13.28
N SER A 8 -7.65 -12.85 -13.50
CA SER A 8 -7.98 -11.44 -13.39
C SER A 8 -7.75 -10.88 -11.98
N ALA A 9 -8.16 -11.61 -10.93
CA ALA A 9 -7.92 -11.17 -9.55
C ALA A 9 -6.41 -11.15 -9.19
N VAL A 10 -5.66 -12.14 -9.68
CA VAL A 10 -4.21 -12.20 -9.50
C VAL A 10 -3.51 -11.07 -10.26
N PHE A 11 -3.92 -10.85 -11.50
CA PHE A 11 -3.39 -9.78 -12.35
C PHE A 11 -3.64 -8.39 -11.73
N LEU A 12 -4.87 -8.11 -11.33
CA LEU A 12 -5.20 -6.83 -10.70
C LEU A 12 -4.47 -6.61 -9.38
N ALA A 13 -4.32 -7.67 -8.56
CA ALA A 13 -3.55 -7.58 -7.32
C ALA A 13 -2.07 -7.25 -7.59
N GLY A 14 -1.46 -7.93 -8.54
CA GLY A 14 -0.07 -7.67 -8.95
C GLY A 14 0.11 -6.25 -9.50
N LEU A 15 -0.78 -5.85 -10.43
CA LEU A 15 -0.77 -4.51 -11.00
C LEU A 15 -0.94 -3.44 -9.91
N GLY A 16 -1.87 -3.65 -8.97
CA GLY A 16 -2.10 -2.73 -7.85
C GLY A 16 -0.88 -2.61 -6.93
N VAL A 17 -0.26 -3.73 -6.55
CA VAL A 17 0.97 -3.72 -5.71
C VAL A 17 2.10 -2.99 -6.43
N PHE A 18 2.35 -3.32 -7.69
CA PHE A 18 3.40 -2.68 -8.48
C PHE A 18 3.15 -1.19 -8.67
N SER A 19 1.94 -0.79 -9.09
CA SER A 19 1.59 0.62 -9.30
C SER A 19 1.68 1.43 -8.01
N SER A 20 1.27 0.85 -6.87
CA SER A 20 1.34 1.53 -5.58
C SER A 20 2.77 1.83 -5.14
N MET A 21 3.73 0.98 -5.50
CA MET A 21 5.15 1.25 -5.22
C MET A 21 5.77 2.19 -6.26
N ALA A 22 5.42 2.00 -7.53
CA ALA A 22 5.94 2.81 -8.64
C ALA A 22 5.48 4.28 -8.56
N CYS A 23 4.27 4.57 -8.02
CA CYS A 23 3.78 5.94 -7.89
C CYS A 23 4.59 6.82 -6.92
N ARG A 24 5.49 6.21 -6.16
CA ARG A 24 6.44 6.93 -5.33
C ARG A 24 7.48 7.70 -6.15
N GLU A 25 7.87 7.14 -7.31
CA GLU A 25 8.95 7.67 -8.15
C GLU A 25 8.44 8.18 -9.51
N PHE A 26 7.29 7.68 -9.96
CA PHE A 26 6.77 7.94 -11.30
C PHE A 26 5.39 8.58 -11.27
N ALA A 27 5.17 9.47 -12.22
CA ALA A 27 3.86 10.07 -12.50
C ALA A 27 3.69 10.21 -14.01
N VAL A 28 2.45 10.22 -14.48
CA VAL A 28 2.12 10.55 -15.87
C VAL A 28 2.02 12.07 -15.98
N THR A 29 2.66 12.64 -16.99
CA THR A 29 2.55 14.08 -17.29
C THR A 29 1.60 14.27 -18.47
N TYR A 30 0.56 15.07 -18.29
CA TYR A 30 -0.37 15.48 -19.33
C TYR A 30 0.19 16.60 -20.20
N GLN A 31 -0.53 16.94 -21.28
CA GLN A 31 -0.11 17.99 -22.23
C GLN A 31 -0.07 19.37 -21.60
N ASP A 32 -0.86 19.63 -20.57
CA ASP A 32 -0.90 20.85 -19.77
C ASP A 32 0.17 20.90 -18.67
N HIS A 33 1.07 19.90 -18.65
CA HIS A 33 2.12 19.68 -17.65
C HIS A 33 1.64 19.27 -16.25
N GLU A 34 0.37 19.04 -16.05
CA GLU A 34 -0.11 18.43 -14.82
C GLU A 34 0.41 17.00 -14.66
N LYS A 35 0.75 16.63 -13.43
CA LYS A 35 1.25 15.29 -13.08
C LYS A 35 0.19 14.50 -12.33
N LEU A 36 -0.15 13.35 -12.87
CA LEU A 36 -1.05 12.40 -12.22
C LEU A 36 -0.24 11.22 -11.66
N PRO A 37 -0.40 10.87 -10.38
CA PRO A 37 0.18 9.66 -9.82
C PRO A 37 -0.30 8.41 -10.58
N ILE A 38 0.56 7.41 -10.68
CA ILE A 38 0.23 6.12 -11.32
C ILE A 38 -0.29 5.08 -10.33
N GLY A 39 -0.47 5.45 -9.06
CA GLY A 39 -0.99 4.58 -8.01
C GLY A 39 -2.43 4.16 -8.29
N LEU A 40 -2.68 2.85 -8.35
CA LEU A 40 -4.01 2.32 -8.59
C LEU A 40 -4.70 1.98 -7.27
N TYR A 41 -6.01 2.17 -7.24
CA TYR A 41 -6.88 1.67 -6.19
C TYR A 41 -7.62 0.44 -6.71
N VAL A 42 -7.41 -0.68 -6.06
CA VAL A 42 -7.94 -1.98 -6.48
C VAL A 42 -8.68 -2.64 -5.34
N VAL A 43 -9.88 -3.11 -5.60
CA VAL A 43 -10.62 -3.98 -4.70
C VAL A 43 -11.09 -5.22 -5.43
N THR A 44 -10.80 -6.40 -4.88
CA THR A 44 -11.29 -7.66 -5.39
C THR A 44 -12.08 -8.40 -4.31
N GLU A 45 -13.29 -8.85 -4.66
CA GLU A 45 -14.07 -9.71 -3.76
C GLU A 45 -13.59 -11.14 -3.87
N GLN A 46 -13.28 -11.71 -2.71
CA GLN A 46 -12.85 -13.09 -2.61
C GLN A 46 -13.38 -13.72 -1.31
N PRO A 47 -13.95 -14.91 -1.34
CA PRO A 47 -14.46 -15.58 -0.14
C PRO A 47 -13.32 -15.94 0.84
N PRO A 48 -13.63 -16.21 2.11
CA PRO A 48 -12.68 -16.80 3.04
C PRO A 48 -12.07 -18.08 2.48
N GLY A 49 -10.82 -18.40 2.84
CA GLY A 49 -10.16 -19.62 2.35
C GLY A 49 -9.62 -19.53 0.90
N SER A 50 -9.83 -18.43 0.19
CA SER A 50 -9.32 -18.25 -1.19
C SER A 50 -7.81 -17.92 -1.28
N SER A 51 -7.03 -18.09 -0.22
CA SER A 51 -5.56 -17.82 -0.13
C SER A 51 -5.15 -16.39 -0.51
N LYS A 52 -5.97 -15.39 -0.23
CA LYS A 52 -5.75 -13.95 -0.52
C LYS A 52 -4.36 -13.48 -0.09
N SER A 53 -4.01 -13.76 1.16
CA SER A 53 -2.74 -13.36 1.76
C SER A 53 -1.52 -13.95 1.03
N ARG A 54 -1.64 -15.20 0.53
CA ARG A 54 -0.54 -15.82 -0.25
C ARG A 54 -0.31 -15.10 -1.57
N CYS A 55 -1.37 -14.63 -2.22
CA CYS A 55 -1.28 -13.87 -3.47
C CYS A 55 -0.56 -12.54 -3.23
N LEU A 56 -0.97 -11.76 -2.23
CA LEU A 56 -0.33 -10.49 -1.92
C LEU A 56 1.13 -10.66 -1.49
N LYS A 57 1.41 -11.64 -0.62
CA LYS A 57 2.78 -11.95 -0.20
C LYS A 57 3.71 -12.24 -1.38
N TYR A 58 3.21 -12.92 -2.41
CA TYR A 58 4.01 -13.19 -3.61
C TYR A 58 4.47 -11.91 -4.29
N PHE A 59 3.56 -10.95 -4.50
CA PHE A 59 3.89 -9.67 -5.15
C PHE A 59 4.65 -8.69 -4.25
N GLN A 60 4.44 -8.75 -2.94
CA GLN A 60 5.13 -7.88 -1.98
C GLN A 60 6.56 -8.35 -1.67
N LYS A 61 6.85 -9.65 -1.85
CA LYS A 61 8.10 -10.26 -1.44
C LYS A 61 9.35 -9.59 -2.02
N PRO A 62 9.46 -9.25 -3.32
CA PRO A 62 10.64 -8.58 -3.87
C PRO A 62 10.94 -7.24 -3.20
N PHE A 63 9.90 -6.46 -2.90
CA PHE A 63 10.05 -5.17 -2.24
C PHE A 63 10.58 -5.32 -0.81
N TYR A 64 10.08 -6.32 -0.05
CA TYR A 64 10.61 -6.61 1.28
C TYR A 64 12.06 -7.09 1.23
N GLU A 65 12.41 -7.99 0.31
CA GLU A 65 13.77 -8.48 0.15
C GLU A 65 14.75 -7.36 -0.23
N MET A 66 14.33 -6.44 -1.10
CA MET A 66 15.13 -5.26 -1.42
C MET A 66 15.27 -4.32 -0.21
N SER A 67 14.17 -4.06 0.49
CA SER A 67 14.16 -3.24 1.69
C SER A 67 15.10 -3.80 2.77
N GLU A 68 15.10 -5.12 3.00
CA GLU A 68 16.00 -5.77 3.95
C GLU A 68 17.48 -5.60 3.58
N LYS A 69 17.82 -5.74 2.30
CA LYS A 69 19.20 -5.49 1.82
C LYS A 69 19.64 -4.05 2.07
N VAL A 70 18.76 -3.08 1.78
CA VAL A 70 19.05 -1.66 2.03
C VAL A 70 19.12 -1.38 3.53
N HIS A 71 18.24 -1.96 4.34
CA HIS A 71 18.28 -1.86 5.81
C HIS A 71 19.61 -2.38 6.37
N GLU A 72 20.08 -3.52 5.87
CA GLU A 72 21.36 -4.09 6.33
C GLU A 72 22.53 -3.16 6.02
N SER A 73 22.56 -2.58 4.81
CA SER A 73 23.57 -1.60 4.42
C SER A 73 23.54 -0.37 5.33
N ILE A 74 22.34 0.19 5.56
CA ILE A 74 22.16 1.37 6.42
C ILE A 74 22.56 1.07 7.86
N ARG A 75 22.21 -0.11 8.40
CA ARG A 75 22.60 -0.51 9.77
C ARG A 75 24.10 -0.61 9.93
N LYS A 76 24.82 -1.10 8.92
CA LYS A 76 26.29 -1.13 8.94
C LYS A 76 26.86 0.29 9.02
N GLU A 77 26.41 1.20 8.15
CA GLU A 77 26.82 2.60 8.15
C GLU A 77 26.50 3.30 9.47
N LEU A 78 25.28 3.10 10.00
CA LEU A 78 24.89 3.62 11.33
C LEU A 78 25.80 3.09 12.44
N SER A 79 26.14 1.80 12.42
CA SER A 79 27.02 1.22 13.44
C SER A 79 28.43 1.77 13.40
N GLU A 80 28.90 2.20 12.23
CA GLU A 80 30.20 2.85 12.07
C GLU A 80 30.18 4.28 12.60
N LEU A 81 29.15 5.06 12.25
CA LEU A 81 28.98 6.43 12.77
C LEU A 81 28.82 6.45 14.28
N LEU A 82 28.05 5.54 14.85
CA LEU A 82 27.83 5.47 16.30
C LEU A 82 29.08 5.06 17.11
N LYS A 83 30.12 4.47 16.49
CA LYS A 83 31.39 4.23 17.17
C LYS A 83 32.15 5.53 17.49
N HIS A 84 31.82 6.61 16.78
CA HIS A 84 32.39 7.96 17.01
C HIS A 84 31.47 8.81 17.89
N GLU A 85 30.50 8.21 18.61
CA GLU A 85 29.55 8.90 19.49
C GLU A 85 30.29 9.75 20.54
N GLY A 86 30.04 11.09 20.49
CA GLY A 86 30.67 12.08 21.35
C GLY A 86 31.63 13.04 20.64
N ASN A 87 31.96 12.80 19.35
CA ASN A 87 32.81 13.68 18.51
C ASN A 87 32.33 13.76 17.06
N LEU A 88 31.01 13.61 16.84
CA LEU A 88 30.43 13.74 15.49
C LEU A 88 30.57 15.21 15.04
N ASP A 89 31.00 15.42 13.83
CA ASP A 89 30.92 16.73 13.19
C ASP A 89 29.49 17.00 12.66
N GLU A 90 29.21 18.23 12.23
CA GLU A 90 27.89 18.67 11.74
C GLU A 90 27.41 17.84 10.51
N ASN A 91 28.34 17.37 9.69
CA ASN A 91 28.03 16.53 8.51
C ASN A 91 27.66 15.11 8.95
N GLU A 92 28.35 14.57 9.95
CA GLU A 92 28.08 13.22 10.51
C GLU A 92 26.75 13.21 11.26
N GLU A 93 26.40 14.28 12.00
CA GLU A 93 25.09 14.41 12.64
C GLU A 93 23.94 14.46 11.61
N THR A 94 24.14 15.23 10.55
CA THR A 94 23.18 15.30 9.43
C THR A 94 23.01 13.93 8.79
N ARG A 95 24.11 13.25 8.52
CA ARG A 95 24.09 11.89 7.94
C ARG A 95 23.41 10.89 8.83
N LEU A 96 23.64 10.93 10.12
CA LEU A 96 22.97 10.08 11.12
C LEU A 96 21.43 10.26 11.06
N SER A 97 20.98 11.51 11.04
CA SER A 97 19.55 11.85 10.93
C SER A 97 18.93 11.32 9.62
N GLU A 98 19.62 11.50 8.49
CA GLU A 98 19.15 10.97 7.20
C GLU A 98 19.03 9.44 7.19
N LEU A 99 20.01 8.73 7.73
CA LEU A 99 19.99 7.27 7.80
C LEU A 99 18.88 6.76 8.70
N GLN A 100 18.67 7.40 9.85
CA GLN A 100 17.55 7.08 10.75
C GLN A 100 16.19 7.31 10.09
N HIS A 101 16.06 8.39 9.30
CA HIS A 101 14.84 8.66 8.53
C HIS A 101 14.62 7.59 7.45
N LYS A 102 15.67 7.23 6.70
CA LYS A 102 15.60 6.18 5.66
C LYS A 102 15.14 4.84 6.21
N ILE A 103 15.61 4.42 7.38
CA ILE A 103 15.16 3.18 8.03
C ILE A 103 13.66 3.22 8.32
N LYS A 104 13.14 4.34 8.83
CA LYS A 104 11.70 4.47 9.09
C LYS A 104 10.87 4.39 7.81
N VAL A 105 11.30 5.08 6.76
CA VAL A 105 10.63 5.06 5.46
C VAL A 105 10.58 3.65 4.88
N LEU A 106 11.69 2.93 4.90
CA LEU A 106 11.78 1.55 4.40
C LEU A 106 10.98 0.55 5.25
N GLY A 107 10.87 0.79 6.55
CA GLY A 107 10.05 -0.04 7.45
C GLY A 107 8.54 0.09 7.19
N ASN A 108 8.10 1.16 6.54
CA ASN A 108 6.70 1.50 6.26
C ASN A 108 6.33 1.34 4.77
N LEU A 109 6.90 0.34 4.08
CA LEU A 109 6.60 0.09 2.67
C LEU A 109 5.11 -0.18 2.42
N PHE A 110 4.50 -1.03 3.24
CA PHE A 110 3.11 -1.46 3.09
C PHE A 110 2.35 -1.35 4.40
N THR A 111 1.23 -0.65 4.35
CA THR A 111 0.28 -0.57 5.45
C THR A 111 -0.79 -1.64 5.28
N THR A 112 -0.82 -2.65 6.15
CA THR A 112 -1.77 -3.76 6.07
C THR A 112 -3.01 -3.56 6.92
N ASN A 113 -2.89 -2.75 7.97
CA ASN A 113 -3.98 -2.38 8.86
C ASN A 113 -3.66 -1.02 9.48
N ALA A 114 -4.58 -0.08 9.37
CA ALA A 114 -4.43 1.25 9.96
C ALA A 114 -5.80 1.87 10.23
N THR A 115 -5.85 2.76 11.21
CA THR A 115 -6.93 3.74 11.31
C THR A 115 -6.65 4.91 10.36
N SER A 116 -7.65 5.73 10.05
CA SER A 116 -7.43 6.96 9.25
C SER A 116 -6.33 7.83 9.86
N GLU A 117 -6.29 7.88 11.20
CA GLU A 117 -5.25 8.57 11.93
C GLU A 117 -3.86 7.94 11.79
N GLY A 118 -3.81 6.61 11.76
CA GLY A 118 -2.56 5.86 11.55
C GLY A 118 -1.98 6.10 10.16
N LEU A 119 -2.83 6.14 9.14
CA LEU A 119 -2.43 6.50 7.77
C LEU A 119 -1.86 7.92 7.73
N GLU A 120 -2.55 8.90 8.30
CA GLU A 120 -2.09 10.29 8.35
C GLU A 120 -0.74 10.45 9.06
N LYS A 121 -0.55 9.74 10.18
CA LYS A 121 0.75 9.71 10.87
C LYS A 121 1.84 9.12 9.99
N GLY A 122 1.55 8.02 9.30
CA GLY A 122 2.48 7.38 8.37
C GLY A 122 2.97 8.32 7.26
N LEU A 123 2.12 9.23 6.77
CA LEU A 123 2.50 10.21 5.73
C LEU A 123 3.68 11.09 6.16
N SER A 124 3.77 11.49 7.42
CA SER A 124 4.88 12.30 7.92
C SER A 124 6.21 11.53 7.95
N GLU A 125 6.15 10.22 8.05
CA GLU A 125 7.33 9.34 8.05
C GLU A 125 7.78 8.99 6.63
N THR A 126 6.86 9.04 5.65
CA THR A 126 7.08 8.62 4.27
C THR A 126 7.09 9.77 3.25
N ASN A 127 7.11 11.03 3.72
CA ASN A 127 7.02 12.22 2.88
C ASN A 127 5.77 12.25 1.98
N GLY A 128 4.63 11.83 2.53
CA GLY A 128 3.34 11.88 1.83
C GLY A 128 3.03 10.65 1.00
N PHE A 129 3.86 9.63 1.02
CA PHE A 129 3.59 8.37 0.33
C PHE A 129 2.85 7.37 1.23
N PHE A 130 1.90 6.63 0.66
CA PHE A 130 1.32 5.46 1.30
C PHE A 130 1.07 4.32 0.31
N SER A 131 1.17 3.09 0.82
CA SER A 131 0.78 1.88 0.10
C SER A 131 -0.07 1.02 1.03
N ALA A 132 -1.39 1.13 0.88
CA ALA A 132 -2.36 0.45 1.74
C ALA A 132 -2.79 -0.88 1.10
N ILE A 133 -2.16 -1.98 1.52
CA ILE A 133 -2.34 -3.29 0.90
C ILE A 133 -2.76 -4.32 1.95
N SER A 134 -3.97 -4.85 1.82
CA SER A 134 -4.50 -5.80 2.80
C SER A 134 -5.29 -6.94 2.17
N SER A 135 -5.10 -8.13 2.72
CA SER A 135 -5.96 -9.29 2.48
C SER A 135 -7.12 -9.39 3.47
N GLU A 136 -7.21 -8.46 4.40
CA GLU A 136 -8.17 -8.45 5.48
C GLU A 136 -9.23 -7.36 5.31
N GLN A 137 -10.45 -7.63 5.76
CA GLN A 137 -11.58 -6.70 5.69
C GLN A 137 -11.37 -5.42 6.51
N GLY A 138 -10.46 -5.44 7.49
CA GLY A 138 -10.24 -4.32 8.41
C GLY A 138 -9.83 -3.03 7.71
N LEU A 139 -8.89 -3.09 6.78
CA LEU A 139 -8.48 -1.92 6.00
C LEU A 139 -9.62 -1.38 5.13
N PHE A 140 -10.37 -2.28 4.48
CA PHE A 140 -11.55 -1.90 3.71
C PHE A 140 -12.58 -1.15 4.57
N ASN A 141 -12.88 -1.67 5.77
CA ASN A 141 -13.83 -1.05 6.69
C ASN A 141 -13.37 0.35 7.16
N VAL A 142 -12.07 0.55 7.32
CA VAL A 142 -11.52 1.86 7.69
C VAL A 142 -11.67 2.86 6.55
N LEU A 143 -11.38 2.45 5.33
CA LEU A 143 -11.45 3.30 4.14
C LEU A 143 -12.90 3.65 3.76
N PHE A 144 -13.83 2.70 3.91
CA PHE A 144 -15.20 2.84 3.44
C PHE A 144 -16.26 2.96 4.54
N GLY A 145 -15.84 3.08 5.82
CA GLY A 145 -16.74 3.37 6.91
C GLY A 145 -17.65 2.24 7.36
N GLY A 146 -17.26 1.00 7.11
CA GLY A 146 -17.95 -0.18 7.65
C GLY A 146 -17.89 -0.31 9.18
N SER A 147 -17.39 0.69 9.89
CA SER A 147 -17.37 0.73 11.35
C SER A 147 -18.71 1.20 11.89
N TYR A 148 -19.36 0.37 12.62
CA TYR A 148 -20.64 0.36 13.33
C TYR A 148 -21.13 1.64 14.05
N LYS A 149 -20.65 2.84 13.74
CA LYS A 149 -21.14 4.08 14.33
C LYS A 149 -21.36 5.14 13.26
N ALA A 150 -22.64 5.43 13.03
CA ALA A 150 -23.15 6.42 12.08
C ALA A 150 -22.65 7.87 12.30
N ASP A 151 -21.90 8.14 13.36
CA ASP A 151 -21.51 9.49 13.78
C ASP A 151 -20.05 9.87 13.52
N ARG A 152 -19.24 8.99 12.93
CA ARG A 152 -17.89 9.38 12.50
C ARG A 152 -17.88 9.62 11.00
N ALA A 153 -17.80 10.87 10.62
CA ALA A 153 -17.46 11.26 9.25
C ALA A 153 -16.21 10.49 8.83
N ASN A 154 -16.35 9.67 7.78
CA ASN A 154 -15.23 8.91 7.22
C ASN A 154 -14.20 9.92 6.72
N ASN A 155 -13.05 9.95 7.36
CA ASN A 155 -11.96 10.79 6.90
C ASN A 155 -11.23 10.08 5.75
N ASN A 156 -11.80 10.19 4.55
CA ASN A 156 -11.25 9.60 3.33
C ASN A 156 -10.27 10.56 2.63
N ASP A 157 -9.94 11.68 3.24
CA ASP A 157 -9.12 12.73 2.65
C ASP A 157 -7.77 12.22 2.15
N VAL A 158 -7.14 11.32 2.92
CA VAL A 158 -5.87 10.69 2.49
C VAL A 158 -6.04 9.86 1.22
N ALA A 159 -7.11 9.07 1.14
CA ALA A 159 -7.37 8.25 -0.04
C ALA A 159 -7.79 9.09 -1.26
N LEU A 160 -8.64 10.10 -1.06
CA LEU A 160 -9.07 10.99 -2.15
C LEU A 160 -7.89 11.78 -2.71
N ASN A 161 -7.14 12.47 -1.84
CA ASN A 161 -6.01 13.27 -2.28
C ASN A 161 -4.83 12.41 -2.78
N GLY A 162 -4.63 11.23 -2.20
CA GLY A 162 -3.54 10.34 -2.62
C GLY A 162 -3.69 9.75 -4.02
N PHE A 163 -4.93 9.65 -4.52
CA PHE A 163 -5.18 9.24 -5.90
C PHE A 163 -4.79 10.31 -6.90
N ASP A 164 -5.10 11.56 -6.59
CA ASP A 164 -4.90 12.71 -7.48
C ASP A 164 -3.56 13.44 -7.25
N GLY A 165 -2.75 13.04 -6.27
CA GLY A 165 -1.53 13.75 -5.88
C GLY A 165 -1.81 15.07 -5.15
N GLY A 166 -3.00 15.18 -4.54
CA GLY A 166 -3.48 16.39 -3.90
C GLY A 166 -2.68 16.82 -2.67
N PHE A 167 -2.91 18.05 -2.22
CA PHE A 167 -2.27 18.62 -1.04
C PHE A 167 -3.18 18.52 0.17
N ILE A 168 -2.67 17.97 1.25
CA ILE A 168 -3.35 17.89 2.54
C ILE A 168 -2.67 18.83 3.53
N ASN A 169 -3.47 19.62 4.24
CA ASN A 169 -3.04 20.38 5.42
C ASN A 169 -3.98 20.06 6.56
N SER A 170 -3.62 19.05 7.37
CA SER A 170 -4.46 18.62 8.48
C SER A 170 -4.03 19.28 9.79
N ALA A 171 -4.90 20.11 10.36
CA ALA A 171 -4.72 20.65 11.69
C ALA A 171 -5.44 19.76 12.71
N ARG A 172 -4.71 19.22 13.68
CA ARG A 172 -5.23 18.37 14.74
C ARG A 172 -4.89 18.95 16.11
N VAL A 173 -5.88 18.96 17.01
CA VAL A 173 -5.69 19.52 18.36
C VAL A 173 -4.75 18.66 19.21
N THR A 174 -4.82 17.34 19.05
CA THR A 174 -4.14 16.39 19.95
C THR A 174 -2.82 15.84 19.42
N ARG A 175 -2.47 16.12 18.16
CA ARG A 175 -1.24 15.61 17.52
C ARG A 175 -0.82 16.50 16.35
N LYS A 176 0.44 16.35 15.94
CA LYS A 176 0.95 16.97 14.72
C LYS A 176 0.28 16.31 13.51
N GLY A 177 -0.47 17.08 12.73
CA GLY A 177 -1.04 16.66 11.46
C GLY A 177 0.02 16.59 10.35
N TYR A 178 -0.38 16.05 9.20
CA TYR A 178 0.45 16.08 7.99
C TYR A 178 0.13 17.32 7.16
N CYS A 179 1.18 17.93 6.58
CA CYS A 179 1.06 19.03 5.63
C CYS A 179 1.98 18.75 4.45
N GLY A 180 1.40 18.53 3.27
CA GLY A 180 2.14 18.20 2.05
C GLY A 180 1.30 17.51 1.00
N HIS A 181 1.94 17.22 -0.15
CA HIS A 181 1.33 16.40 -1.18
C HIS A 181 1.26 14.94 -0.74
N VAL A 182 0.20 14.26 -1.18
CA VAL A 182 -0.04 12.85 -0.87
C VAL A 182 -0.17 12.06 -2.15
N VAL A 183 0.55 10.95 -2.22
CA VAL A 183 0.42 9.97 -3.31
C VAL A 183 0.38 8.57 -2.74
N GLY A 184 -0.37 7.67 -3.37
CA GLY A 184 -0.37 6.29 -2.90
C GLY A 184 -1.22 5.36 -3.74
N GLY A 185 -1.22 4.08 -3.33
CA GLY A 185 -2.02 3.03 -3.92
C GLY A 185 -2.75 2.22 -2.85
N ILE A 186 -3.89 1.64 -3.23
CA ILE A 186 -4.72 0.82 -2.35
C ILE A 186 -5.00 -0.51 -3.03
N VAL A 187 -4.73 -1.61 -2.34
CA VAL A 187 -5.09 -2.96 -2.79
C VAL A 187 -5.79 -3.71 -1.67
N CYS A 188 -7.07 -3.97 -1.84
CA CYS A 188 -7.88 -4.68 -0.87
C CYS A 188 -8.44 -5.97 -1.45
N PHE A 189 -8.22 -7.09 -0.75
CA PHE A 189 -9.03 -8.28 -0.92
C PHE A 189 -10.16 -8.27 0.09
N ALA A 190 -11.34 -7.89 -0.36
CA ALA A 190 -12.53 -7.80 0.46
C ALA A 190 -13.33 -9.12 0.49
N GLN A 191 -14.28 -9.22 1.38
CA GLN A 191 -15.25 -10.31 1.43
C GLN A 191 -16.41 -10.06 0.45
N SER A 192 -17.15 -11.10 0.12
CA SER A 192 -18.34 -10.99 -0.74
C SER A 192 -19.34 -9.96 -0.19
N GLY A 193 -19.91 -9.13 -1.07
CA GLY A 193 -20.82 -8.03 -0.74
C GLY A 193 -20.13 -6.70 -0.41
N SER A 194 -18.79 -6.68 -0.35
CA SER A 194 -18.05 -5.46 -0.04
C SER A 194 -18.11 -4.43 -1.16
N ILE A 195 -18.05 -4.87 -2.41
CA ILE A 195 -18.18 -3.96 -3.58
C ILE A 195 -19.57 -3.34 -3.62
N GLU A 196 -20.61 -4.11 -3.38
CA GLU A 196 -21.96 -3.58 -3.27
C GLU A 196 -22.09 -2.55 -2.14
N THR A 197 -21.50 -2.85 -0.98
CA THR A 197 -21.43 -1.91 0.14
C THR A 197 -20.70 -0.62 -0.25
N LEU A 198 -19.59 -0.73 -0.97
CA LEU A 198 -18.80 0.41 -1.44
C LEU A 198 -19.63 1.29 -2.40
N LEU A 199 -20.28 0.68 -3.37
CA LEU A 199 -21.12 1.40 -4.35
C LEU A 199 -22.31 2.12 -3.69
N ASN A 200 -22.92 1.46 -2.69
CA ASN A 200 -24.05 2.03 -1.95
C ASN A 200 -23.64 3.11 -0.93
N SER A 201 -22.42 3.05 -0.42
CA SER A 201 -21.92 3.97 0.63
C SER A 201 -21.15 5.18 0.09
N SER A 202 -21.03 5.31 -1.21
CA SER A 202 -20.18 6.35 -1.84
C SER A 202 -20.62 7.79 -1.55
N ASN A 203 -21.86 8.00 -1.10
CA ASN A 203 -22.43 9.30 -0.65
C ASN A 203 -21.96 10.52 -1.47
N GLY A 204 -21.62 10.33 -2.75
CA GLY A 204 -21.12 11.40 -3.63
C GLY A 204 -19.70 11.90 -3.31
N THR A 205 -18.91 11.18 -2.53
CA THR A 205 -17.52 11.59 -2.20
C THR A 205 -16.53 11.32 -3.33
N GLY A 206 -16.92 10.54 -4.35
CA GLY A 206 -16.07 10.18 -5.47
C GLY A 206 -15.02 9.11 -5.15
N LEU A 207 -15.05 8.51 -3.96
CA LEU A 207 -14.05 7.51 -3.59
C LEU A 207 -14.24 6.18 -4.32
N SER A 208 -15.48 5.72 -4.49
CA SER A 208 -15.80 4.49 -5.22
C SER A 208 -15.37 4.54 -6.69
N GLU A 209 -15.48 5.71 -7.29
CA GLU A 209 -15.16 5.96 -8.70
C GLU A 209 -13.66 5.83 -9.00
N ARG A 210 -12.82 5.90 -7.96
CA ARG A 210 -11.36 5.75 -8.07
C ARG A 210 -10.88 4.30 -8.01
N PHE A 211 -11.80 3.35 -7.74
CA PHE A 211 -11.44 1.94 -7.60
C PHE A 211 -11.68 1.13 -8.85
N LEU A 212 -10.69 0.33 -9.23
CA LEU A 212 -10.86 -0.81 -10.09
C LEU A 212 -11.46 -1.96 -9.26
N MET A 213 -12.68 -2.33 -9.57
CA MET A 213 -13.46 -3.29 -8.80
C MET A 213 -13.60 -4.60 -9.56
N LEU A 214 -13.37 -5.73 -8.87
CA LEU A 214 -13.53 -7.05 -9.45
C LEU A 214 -14.25 -7.98 -8.48
N ALA A 215 -15.42 -8.47 -8.87
CA ALA A 215 -16.12 -9.57 -8.23
C ALA A 215 -16.16 -10.76 -9.18
N GLU A 216 -15.56 -11.87 -8.79
CA GLU A 216 -15.52 -13.09 -9.58
C GLU A 216 -16.10 -14.26 -8.81
N PRO A 217 -16.69 -15.25 -9.51
CA PRO A 217 -17.10 -16.49 -8.89
C PRO A 217 -15.93 -17.16 -8.16
N HIS A 218 -16.16 -17.69 -6.99
CA HIS A 218 -15.14 -18.39 -6.24
C HIS A 218 -14.85 -19.78 -6.82
N SER A 219 -13.60 -20.20 -6.67
CA SER A 219 -13.14 -21.53 -7.08
C SER A 219 -13.09 -22.55 -5.92
N LEU A 220 -13.76 -22.25 -4.79
CA LEU A 220 -13.80 -23.16 -3.65
C LEU A 220 -14.57 -24.43 -4.03
N GLY A 221 -14.01 -25.61 -3.71
CA GLY A 221 -14.57 -26.89 -4.06
C GLY A 221 -14.27 -27.39 -5.48
N ILE A 222 -13.71 -26.56 -6.36
CA ILE A 222 -13.36 -26.91 -7.74
C ILE A 222 -11.84 -27.10 -7.89
N ARG A 223 -11.08 -26.89 -6.81
CA ARG A 223 -9.61 -26.93 -6.86
C ARG A 223 -9.12 -28.37 -6.92
N ASP A 224 -8.27 -28.62 -7.89
CA ASP A 224 -7.50 -29.85 -7.97
C ASP A 224 -6.22 -29.71 -7.14
N HIS A 225 -6.22 -30.32 -5.95
CA HIS A 225 -5.09 -30.30 -5.02
C HIS A 225 -4.02 -31.35 -5.34
N GLU A 226 -4.33 -32.30 -6.21
CA GLU A 226 -3.40 -33.34 -6.64
C GLU A 226 -2.46 -32.84 -7.75
N ARG A 227 -2.84 -31.76 -8.42
CA ARG A 227 -2.02 -31.15 -9.46
C ARG A 227 -0.84 -30.40 -8.83
N GLU A 228 0.36 -30.94 -8.98
CA GLU A 228 1.58 -30.26 -8.58
C GLU A 228 1.70 -28.91 -9.31
N SER A 229 1.64 -27.84 -8.56
CA SER A 229 1.85 -26.49 -9.06
C SER A 229 3.16 -25.92 -8.51
N THR A 230 4.27 -26.24 -9.12
CA THR A 230 5.50 -25.53 -8.88
C THR A 230 5.43 -24.18 -9.58
N LEU A 231 5.42 -23.08 -8.81
CA LEU A 231 5.77 -21.76 -9.35
C LEU A 231 7.19 -21.89 -9.89
N SER A 232 7.40 -21.68 -11.20
CA SER A 232 8.76 -21.63 -11.70
C SER A 232 9.44 -20.42 -11.04
N ASN A 233 10.61 -20.65 -10.45
CA ASN A 233 11.43 -19.57 -9.91
C ASN A 233 11.76 -18.52 -10.98
N GLU A 234 11.76 -18.90 -12.24
CA GLU A 234 12.01 -18.05 -13.40
C GLU A 234 11.03 -16.88 -13.49
N PHE A 235 9.72 -17.11 -13.39
CA PHE A 235 8.72 -16.02 -13.39
C PHE A 235 8.82 -15.12 -12.15
N TYR A 236 9.19 -15.69 -11.00
CA TYR A 236 9.41 -14.88 -9.81
C TYR A 236 10.65 -14.01 -9.95
N LEU A 237 11.74 -14.54 -10.46
CA LEU A 237 12.97 -13.79 -10.68
C LEU A 237 12.75 -12.67 -11.71
N GLU A 238 12.08 -12.95 -12.83
CA GLU A 238 11.74 -11.93 -13.83
C GLU A 238 10.90 -10.79 -13.24
N TYR A 239 9.95 -11.08 -12.36
CA TYR A 239 9.17 -10.06 -11.66
C TYR A 239 10.02 -9.28 -10.65
N ALA A 240 10.92 -9.96 -9.94
CA ALA A 240 11.74 -9.34 -8.90
C ALA A 240 12.87 -8.44 -9.46
N GLU A 241 13.27 -8.66 -10.72
CA GLU A 241 14.32 -7.89 -11.41
C GLU A 241 13.78 -6.58 -12.02
N LYS A 242 12.47 -6.49 -12.25
CA LYS A 242 11.80 -5.29 -12.80
C LYS A 242 11.36 -4.34 -11.70
#